data_e74326ae9b139b691610095341372310
#
_entry.id   e74326ae9b139b691610095341372310
#
_cell.length_a   1.000
_cell.length_b   1.000
_cell.length_c   1.000
_cell.angle_alpha   90.00
_cell.angle_beta   90.00
_cell.angle_gamma   90.00
#
_symmetry.space_group_name_H-M   'P 1'
#
loop_
_entity.id
_entity.type
_entity.pdbx_description
1 polymer ?
#
loop_
_entity_poly.entity_id
_entity_poly.type
_entity_poly.pdbx_seq_one_letter_code
_entity_poly.pdbx_strand_id
1 'polypeptide(L)'
;MNRNLPVAALILKVLILNKNTKMKFTLKIWRQKNANAKGQFETYKIDNISPDTSFLEMLDILNNNLIREGKEPVAFDHDCREGICGMCSLYINGRAHGPDEDITTCQLHARKFKDGDTIIVEPWRSAAFPVIKDLVVNRHAFDQILQAGGFISVNTGGVPDGNMIPIAKDDAEESMDASACIGCGACAATCKNGSAMLFVAARVSALAKLPQGKVEAAQRAKSMIAKMDELGFGSCTNTQACQAECPKGISIAHIARLNREFLLAKLKD
;
A
#
# COMPACT_ATOMS: atom_id res chain seq x y z
N MET A 1 0.69 46.18 -32.23
CA MET A 1 -0.66 45.62 -32.03
C MET A 1 -0.54 44.27 -31.35
N ASN A 2 -0.54 44.28 -30.01
CA ASN A 2 -0.51 43.02 -29.20
C ASN A 2 -1.96 42.58 -28.98
N ARG A 3 -2.40 41.55 -29.67
CA ARG A 3 -3.72 40.95 -29.44
C ARG A 3 -3.58 39.99 -28.24
N ASN A 4 -4.02 40.44 -27.09
CA ASN A 4 -4.21 39.59 -25.92
C ASN A 4 -5.23 38.48 -26.29
N LEU A 5 -4.76 37.25 -26.42
CA LEU A 5 -5.63 36.08 -26.51
C LEU A 5 -6.50 36.01 -25.24
N PRO A 6 -7.80 35.78 -25.33
CA PRO A 6 -8.66 35.61 -24.17
C PRO A 6 -8.16 34.44 -23.30
N VAL A 7 -8.23 34.62 -21.98
CA VAL A 7 -7.73 33.63 -20.99
C VAL A 7 -8.21 32.23 -21.30
N ALA A 8 -9.46 32.11 -21.77
CA ALA A 8 -10.02 30.81 -22.22
C ALA A 8 -9.26 30.16 -23.39
N ALA A 9 -8.77 30.96 -24.34
CA ALA A 9 -7.97 30.45 -25.45
C ALA A 9 -6.54 30.07 -25.02
N LEU A 10 -6.00 30.73 -24.00
CA LEU A 10 -4.72 30.39 -23.39
C LEU A 10 -4.83 29.07 -22.60
N ILE A 11 -5.90 28.92 -21.81
CA ILE A 11 -6.23 27.69 -21.07
C ILE A 11 -6.44 26.52 -22.04
N LEU A 12 -7.21 26.75 -23.13
CA LEU A 12 -7.45 25.72 -24.14
C LEU A 12 -6.15 25.33 -24.86
N LYS A 13 -5.26 26.28 -25.15
CA LYS A 13 -3.95 26.01 -25.75
C LYS A 13 -3.04 25.22 -24.83
N VAL A 14 -3.04 25.52 -23.53
CA VAL A 14 -2.30 24.77 -22.49
C VAL A 14 -2.85 23.35 -22.36
N LEU A 15 -4.18 23.19 -22.36
CA LEU A 15 -4.84 21.87 -22.29
C LEU A 15 -4.59 21.03 -23.56
N ILE A 16 -4.55 21.66 -24.74
CA ILE A 16 -4.26 20.96 -26.01
C ILE A 16 -2.77 20.59 -26.13
N LEU A 17 -1.88 21.47 -25.69
CA LEU A 17 -0.43 21.22 -25.66
C LEU A 17 -0.08 20.08 -24.69
N ASN A 18 -0.73 20.00 -23.53
CA ASN A 18 -0.52 18.92 -22.58
C ASN A 18 -1.04 17.56 -23.08
N LYS A 19 -2.11 17.54 -23.88
CA LYS A 19 -2.67 16.27 -24.42
C LYS A 19 -1.80 15.59 -25.48
N ASN A 20 -0.87 16.30 -26.11
CA ASN A 20 -0.04 15.76 -27.19
C ASN A 20 1.42 15.47 -26.78
N THR A 21 1.81 15.76 -25.56
CA THR A 21 3.17 15.48 -25.09
C THR A 21 3.31 13.99 -24.81
N LYS A 22 4.15 13.30 -25.59
CA LYS A 22 4.47 11.90 -25.35
C LYS A 22 5.81 11.81 -24.65
N MET A 23 5.88 10.93 -23.64
CA MET A 23 7.04 10.74 -22.77
C MET A 23 7.74 9.43 -23.09
N LYS A 24 9.03 9.38 -22.77
CA LYS A 24 9.89 8.20 -22.87
C LYS A 24 10.50 7.92 -21.51
N PHE A 25 10.65 6.65 -21.17
CA PHE A 25 11.28 6.25 -19.93
C PHE A 25 12.24 5.09 -20.12
N THR A 26 13.21 5.01 -19.23
CA THR A 26 14.06 3.82 -19.05
C THR A 26 13.64 3.15 -17.74
N LEU A 27 13.05 1.96 -17.82
CA LEU A 27 12.65 1.19 -16.65
C LEU A 27 13.76 0.19 -16.29
N LYS A 28 14.32 0.30 -15.09
CA LYS A 28 15.20 -0.71 -14.48
C LYS A 28 14.38 -1.56 -13.55
N ILE A 29 13.99 -2.75 -13.99
CA ILE A 29 13.07 -3.62 -13.30
C ILE A 29 13.80 -4.83 -12.73
N TRP A 30 13.54 -5.14 -11.46
CA TRP A 30 14.00 -6.37 -10.85
C TRP A 30 13.34 -7.59 -11.50
N ARG A 31 14.17 -8.52 -11.97
CA ARG A 31 13.75 -9.79 -12.56
C ARG A 31 14.29 -10.94 -11.73
N GLN A 32 13.41 -11.85 -11.36
CA GLN A 32 13.74 -13.03 -10.57
C GLN A 32 12.80 -14.17 -10.91
N LYS A 33 13.35 -15.29 -11.38
CA LYS A 33 12.55 -16.40 -11.91
C LYS A 33 11.66 -17.07 -10.85
N ASN A 34 12.16 -17.21 -9.62
CA ASN A 34 11.46 -17.81 -8.48
C ASN A 34 12.17 -17.42 -7.16
N ALA A 35 11.62 -17.84 -6.03
CA ALA A 35 12.14 -17.51 -4.70
C ALA A 35 13.62 -17.93 -4.46
N ASN A 36 14.07 -18.99 -5.11
CA ASN A 36 15.42 -19.54 -4.92
C ASN A 36 16.44 -19.04 -5.96
N ALA A 37 15.97 -18.37 -7.02
CA ALA A 37 16.83 -17.85 -8.07
C ALA A 37 17.46 -16.52 -7.64
N LYS A 38 18.69 -16.27 -8.10
CA LYS A 38 19.32 -14.96 -7.95
C LYS A 38 18.61 -13.98 -8.88
N GLY A 39 18.13 -12.88 -8.33
CA GLY A 39 17.52 -11.79 -9.12
C GLY A 39 18.59 -10.81 -9.63
N GLN A 40 18.20 -10.06 -10.65
CA GLN A 40 19.01 -8.99 -11.24
C GLN A 40 18.12 -7.89 -11.82
N PHE A 41 18.69 -6.72 -12.06
CA PHE A 41 18.00 -5.66 -12.79
C PHE A 41 18.14 -5.88 -14.30
N GLU A 42 17.01 -5.75 -14.99
CA GLU A 42 16.97 -5.63 -16.46
C GLU A 42 16.47 -4.25 -16.85
N THR A 43 16.96 -3.76 -17.99
CA THR A 43 16.67 -2.40 -18.46
C THR A 43 15.79 -2.46 -19.70
N TYR A 44 14.69 -1.74 -19.65
CA TYR A 44 13.70 -1.64 -20.73
C TYR A 44 13.48 -0.17 -21.11
N LYS A 45 13.31 0.08 -22.39
CA LYS A 45 12.95 1.41 -22.90
C LYS A 45 11.49 1.37 -23.33
N ILE A 46 10.72 2.33 -22.87
CA ILE A 46 9.35 2.54 -23.30
C ILE A 46 9.20 3.96 -23.83
N ASP A 47 8.44 4.13 -24.87
CA ASP A 47 8.17 5.41 -25.50
C ASP A 47 6.67 5.59 -25.76
N ASN A 48 6.31 6.78 -26.26
CA ASN A 48 4.93 7.11 -26.61
C ASN A 48 3.95 7.05 -25.42
N ILE A 49 4.43 7.30 -24.18
CA ILE A 49 3.64 7.26 -22.96
C ILE A 49 2.93 8.60 -22.76
N SER A 50 1.61 8.58 -22.53
CA SER A 50 0.88 9.79 -22.15
C SER A 50 1.25 10.21 -20.70
N PRO A 51 1.31 11.51 -20.39
CA PRO A 51 1.46 11.97 -19.02
C PRO A 51 0.38 11.44 -18.06
N ASP A 52 -0.80 11.14 -18.57
CA ASP A 52 -1.94 10.61 -17.82
C ASP A 52 -1.96 9.08 -17.68
N THR A 53 -1.02 8.37 -18.32
CA THR A 53 -0.88 6.92 -18.16
C THR A 53 -0.51 6.59 -16.71
N SER A 54 -1.22 5.66 -16.08
CA SER A 54 -0.87 5.16 -14.75
C SER A 54 0.40 4.31 -14.79
N PHE A 55 1.06 4.17 -13.64
CA PHE A 55 2.30 3.37 -13.57
C PHE A 55 2.05 1.89 -13.94
N LEU A 56 0.91 1.33 -13.56
CA LEU A 56 0.55 -0.03 -13.93
C LEU A 56 0.28 -0.17 -15.44
N GLU A 57 -0.36 0.83 -16.05
CA GLU A 57 -0.52 0.84 -17.53
C GLU A 57 0.83 0.93 -18.26
N MET A 58 1.82 1.63 -17.70
CA MET A 58 3.18 1.62 -18.27
C MET A 58 3.78 0.22 -18.24
N LEU A 59 3.56 -0.56 -17.18
CA LEU A 59 3.99 -1.95 -17.09
C LEU A 59 3.20 -2.85 -18.05
N ASP A 60 1.90 -2.61 -18.25
CA ASP A 60 1.09 -3.32 -19.25
C ASP A 60 1.61 -3.06 -20.68
N ILE A 61 1.93 -1.80 -20.99
CA ILE A 61 2.50 -1.43 -22.30
C ILE A 61 3.85 -2.14 -22.52
N LEU A 62 4.72 -2.13 -21.49
CA LEU A 62 5.98 -2.88 -21.56
C LEU A 62 5.73 -4.37 -21.82
N ASN A 63 4.84 -5.00 -21.04
CA ASN A 63 4.55 -6.41 -21.17
C ASN A 63 3.96 -6.78 -22.54
N ASN A 64 3.07 -5.94 -23.08
CA ASN A 64 2.56 -6.12 -24.44
C ASN A 64 3.66 -6.08 -25.50
N ASN A 65 4.66 -5.19 -25.33
CA ASN A 65 5.81 -5.12 -26.24
C ASN A 65 6.69 -6.37 -26.11
N LEU A 66 6.98 -6.81 -24.88
CA LEU A 66 7.77 -8.02 -24.62
C LEU A 66 7.11 -9.26 -25.22
N ILE A 67 5.79 -9.41 -25.06
CA ILE A 67 5.02 -10.53 -25.63
C ILE A 67 5.10 -10.51 -27.19
N ARG A 68 4.96 -9.34 -27.82
CA ARG A 68 5.10 -9.20 -29.28
C ARG A 68 6.50 -9.57 -29.79
N GLU A 69 7.51 -9.35 -28.96
CA GLU A 69 8.91 -9.71 -29.24
C GLU A 69 9.23 -11.18 -28.89
N GLY A 70 8.26 -11.95 -28.39
CA GLY A 70 8.46 -13.34 -27.95
C GLY A 70 9.27 -13.46 -26.66
N LYS A 71 9.35 -12.38 -25.87
CA LYS A 71 10.05 -12.32 -24.58
C LYS A 71 9.09 -12.55 -23.42
N GLU A 72 9.64 -13.02 -22.30
CA GLU A 72 8.86 -13.23 -21.08
C GLU A 72 8.42 -11.89 -20.45
N PRO A 73 7.12 -11.69 -20.20
CA PRO A 73 6.62 -10.49 -19.54
C PRO A 73 7.10 -10.39 -18.09
N VAL A 74 7.10 -9.18 -17.56
CA VAL A 74 7.37 -8.90 -16.14
C VAL A 74 6.17 -9.33 -15.31
N ALA A 75 6.39 -10.15 -14.30
CA ALA A 75 5.35 -10.48 -13.34
C ALA A 75 5.19 -9.35 -12.31
N PHE A 76 3.99 -8.83 -12.15
CA PHE A 76 3.62 -7.86 -11.12
C PHE A 76 2.16 -8.05 -10.70
N ASP A 77 1.87 -7.74 -9.43
CA ASP A 77 0.52 -7.85 -8.90
C ASP A 77 -0.30 -6.59 -9.19
N HIS A 78 -1.54 -6.80 -9.57
CA HIS A 78 -2.55 -5.74 -9.72
C HIS A 78 -3.95 -6.36 -9.59
N ASP A 79 -4.93 -5.53 -9.19
CA ASP A 79 -6.33 -5.95 -9.13
C ASP A 79 -7.25 -4.75 -9.34
N CYS A 80 -7.67 -4.05 -8.27
CA CYS A 80 -8.69 -3.00 -8.34
C CYS A 80 -8.34 -1.81 -9.23
N ARG A 81 -7.06 -1.42 -9.33
CA ARG A 81 -6.55 -0.20 -9.99
C ARG A 81 -7.15 1.12 -9.45
N GLU A 82 -7.78 1.07 -8.29
CA GLU A 82 -8.48 2.19 -7.64
C GLU A 82 -7.89 2.55 -6.27
N GLY A 83 -6.75 1.96 -5.89
CA GLY A 83 -6.07 2.27 -4.64
C GLY A 83 -6.70 1.67 -3.38
N ILE A 84 -7.49 0.60 -3.49
CA ILE A 84 -8.24 0.03 -2.36
C ILE A 84 -7.91 -1.43 -2.01
N CYS A 85 -7.26 -2.19 -2.91
CA CYS A 85 -7.00 -3.61 -2.67
C CYS A 85 -5.63 -3.93 -2.06
N GLY A 86 -4.66 -3.01 -2.13
CA GLY A 86 -3.31 -3.20 -1.64
C GLY A 86 -2.42 -4.15 -2.45
N MET A 87 -2.85 -4.60 -3.66
CA MET A 87 -2.11 -5.59 -4.45
C MET A 87 -0.91 -5.00 -5.19
N CYS A 88 -1.00 -3.79 -5.73
CA CYS A 88 0.04 -3.13 -6.54
C CYS A 88 1.23 -2.62 -5.71
N SER A 89 1.87 -3.52 -4.98
CA SER A 89 2.86 -3.22 -3.94
C SER A 89 4.27 -3.25 -4.51
N LEU A 90 4.80 -2.09 -4.92
CA LEU A 90 6.11 -1.93 -5.55
C LEU A 90 6.94 -0.84 -4.88
N TYR A 91 8.26 -1.00 -4.87
CA TYR A 91 9.19 0.11 -4.71
C TYR A 91 9.44 0.76 -6.07
N ILE A 92 9.32 2.07 -6.11
CA ILE A 92 9.63 2.89 -7.28
C ILE A 92 10.63 3.96 -6.85
N ASN A 93 11.82 3.93 -7.42
CA ASN A 93 12.95 4.79 -7.03
C ASN A 93 13.25 4.74 -5.52
N GLY A 94 13.12 3.57 -4.92
CA GLY A 94 13.43 3.33 -3.50
C GLY A 94 12.35 3.77 -2.51
N ARG A 95 11.20 4.29 -2.97
CA ARG A 95 10.04 4.62 -2.15
C ARG A 95 8.88 3.65 -2.38
N ALA A 96 8.20 3.30 -1.32
CA ALA A 96 7.00 2.47 -1.40
C ALA A 96 5.91 3.21 -2.19
N HIS A 97 5.35 2.55 -3.21
CA HIS A 97 4.36 3.10 -4.14
C HIS A 97 4.81 4.27 -5.02
N GLY A 98 6.05 4.78 -4.88
CA GLY A 98 6.61 5.85 -5.69
C GLY A 98 6.76 7.20 -4.98
N PRO A 99 7.01 8.28 -5.74
CA PRO A 99 7.39 9.57 -5.16
C PRO A 99 6.25 10.35 -4.51
N ASP A 100 5.01 10.08 -4.84
CA ASP A 100 3.85 10.78 -4.28
C ASP A 100 3.45 10.20 -2.92
N GLU A 101 2.91 11.04 -2.05
CA GLU A 101 2.40 10.68 -0.74
C GLU A 101 0.92 10.27 -0.82
N ASP A 102 0.47 9.44 0.13
CA ASP A 102 -0.92 9.01 0.31
C ASP A 102 -1.58 8.37 -0.92
N ILE A 103 -0.78 7.83 -1.84
CA ILE A 103 -1.29 7.09 -3.01
C ILE A 103 -0.68 5.70 -3.15
N THR A 104 -1.36 4.83 -3.88
CA THR A 104 -0.86 3.53 -4.27
C THR A 104 -0.22 3.58 -5.67
N THR A 105 0.56 2.57 -6.02
CA THR A 105 1.22 2.49 -7.34
C THR A 105 0.24 2.60 -8.52
N CYS A 106 -0.99 2.08 -8.39
CA CYS A 106 -1.99 2.17 -9.45
C CYS A 106 -2.56 3.59 -9.65
N GLN A 107 -2.37 4.48 -8.68
CA GLN A 107 -2.78 5.89 -8.76
C GLN A 107 -1.63 6.81 -9.15
N LEU A 108 -0.39 6.29 -9.22
CA LEU A 108 0.78 7.04 -9.68
C LEU A 108 0.74 7.19 -11.20
N HIS A 109 0.96 8.40 -11.71
CA HIS A 109 0.89 8.71 -13.13
C HIS A 109 2.26 9.10 -13.72
N ALA A 110 2.44 8.86 -15.02
CA ALA A 110 3.66 9.18 -15.75
C ALA A 110 4.12 10.64 -15.60
N ARG A 111 3.18 11.61 -15.51
CA ARG A 111 3.46 13.05 -15.31
C ARG A 111 4.21 13.38 -14.02
N LYS A 112 4.35 12.44 -13.09
CA LYS A 112 5.14 12.63 -11.86
C LYS A 112 6.63 12.39 -12.08
N PHE A 113 7.01 11.93 -13.25
CA PHE A 113 8.39 11.76 -13.70
C PHE A 113 8.69 12.72 -14.84
N LYS A 114 9.98 12.98 -15.09
CA LYS A 114 10.42 13.80 -16.22
C LYS A 114 10.62 12.93 -17.44
N ASP A 115 10.36 13.50 -18.61
CA ASP A 115 10.68 12.83 -19.89
C ASP A 115 12.15 12.42 -19.93
N GLY A 116 12.42 11.17 -20.30
CA GLY A 116 13.76 10.59 -20.32
C GLY A 116 14.25 10.01 -19.00
N ASP A 117 13.49 10.11 -17.92
CA ASP A 117 13.90 9.58 -16.61
C ASP A 117 14.18 8.07 -16.65
N THR A 118 15.13 7.66 -15.80
CA THR A 118 15.36 6.26 -15.46
C THR A 118 14.63 5.95 -14.16
N ILE A 119 13.69 5.02 -14.21
CA ILE A 119 12.84 4.61 -13.08
C ILE A 119 13.23 3.21 -12.63
N ILE A 120 13.59 3.06 -11.36
CA ILE A 120 13.95 1.78 -10.74
C ILE A 120 12.70 1.18 -10.11
N VAL A 121 12.40 -0.09 -10.44
CA VAL A 121 11.22 -0.81 -9.97
C VAL A 121 11.63 -2.11 -9.29
N GLU A 122 11.21 -2.31 -8.06
CA GLU A 122 11.60 -3.45 -7.23
C GLU A 122 10.41 -4.02 -6.47
N PRO A 123 10.46 -5.31 -6.10
CA PRO A 123 9.49 -5.90 -5.18
C PRO A 123 9.70 -5.37 -3.75
N TRP A 124 8.78 -5.66 -2.83
CA TRP A 124 9.02 -5.43 -1.40
C TRP A 124 10.29 -6.13 -0.92
N ARG A 125 11.15 -5.41 -0.22
CA ARG A 125 12.39 -5.94 0.38
C ARG A 125 12.19 -6.29 1.84
N SER A 126 11.38 -7.27 2.12
CA SER A 126 11.16 -7.75 3.48
C SER A 126 11.30 -9.27 3.53
N ALA A 127 11.99 -9.79 4.53
CA ALA A 127 12.10 -11.24 4.75
C ALA A 127 10.71 -11.89 4.92
N ALA A 128 9.76 -11.14 5.48
CA ALA A 128 8.38 -11.60 5.65
C ALA A 128 7.57 -11.65 4.34
N PHE A 129 8.09 -11.05 3.26
CA PHE A 129 7.47 -11.03 1.94
C PHE A 129 8.43 -11.62 0.89
N PRO A 130 8.71 -12.92 0.92
CA PRO A 130 9.63 -13.53 -0.04
C PRO A 130 9.12 -13.36 -1.48
N VAL A 131 10.06 -13.12 -2.40
CA VAL A 131 9.74 -12.97 -3.82
C VAL A 131 9.24 -14.28 -4.39
N ILE A 132 8.09 -14.26 -5.05
CA ILE A 132 7.56 -15.39 -5.83
C ILE A 132 8.17 -15.37 -7.22
N LYS A 133 8.03 -14.24 -7.93
CA LYS A 133 8.59 -14.00 -9.27
C LYS A 133 8.64 -12.51 -9.55
N ASP A 134 9.76 -12.04 -10.08
CA ASP A 134 10.00 -10.64 -10.46
C ASP A 134 9.59 -9.64 -9.36
N LEU A 135 8.46 -8.94 -9.55
CA LEU A 135 7.92 -7.94 -8.63
C LEU A 135 6.83 -8.50 -7.69
N VAL A 136 6.44 -9.77 -7.89
CA VAL A 136 5.40 -10.43 -7.07
C VAL A 136 6.02 -11.02 -5.81
N VAL A 137 5.43 -10.72 -4.66
CA VAL A 137 5.86 -11.21 -3.36
C VAL A 137 4.74 -11.99 -2.65
N ASN A 138 5.12 -12.94 -1.81
CA ASN A 138 4.20 -13.66 -0.95
C ASN A 138 3.84 -12.83 0.28
N ARG A 139 2.58 -12.42 0.42
CA ARG A 139 2.05 -11.66 1.56
C ARG A 139 1.17 -12.49 2.50
N HIS A 140 1.20 -13.81 2.38
CA HIS A 140 0.40 -14.71 3.19
C HIS A 140 0.58 -14.51 4.71
N ALA A 141 1.75 -14.02 5.14
CA ALA A 141 1.99 -13.66 6.53
C ALA A 141 0.97 -12.63 7.07
N PHE A 142 0.53 -11.67 6.26
CA PHE A 142 -0.50 -10.70 6.65
C PHE A 142 -1.88 -11.35 6.78
N ASP A 143 -2.21 -12.29 5.90
CA ASP A 143 -3.46 -13.03 5.97
C ASP A 143 -3.53 -13.87 7.25
N GLN A 144 -2.43 -14.52 7.63
CA GLN A 144 -2.34 -15.28 8.88
C GLN A 144 -2.51 -14.38 10.13
N ILE A 145 -1.97 -13.17 10.11
CA ILE A 145 -2.20 -12.20 11.19
C ILE A 145 -3.69 -11.83 11.27
N LEU A 146 -4.34 -11.57 10.13
CA LEU A 146 -5.78 -11.27 10.11
C LEU A 146 -6.61 -12.44 10.60
N GLN A 147 -6.27 -13.67 10.22
CA GLN A 147 -6.94 -14.89 10.69
C GLN A 147 -6.81 -15.08 12.20
N ALA A 148 -5.73 -14.59 12.82
CA ALA A 148 -5.51 -14.69 14.26
C ALA A 148 -6.43 -13.80 15.11
N GLY A 149 -7.16 -12.84 14.51
CA GLY A 149 -8.08 -11.97 15.28
C GLY A 149 -8.58 -10.72 14.56
N GLY A 150 -8.22 -10.52 13.30
CA GLY A 150 -8.60 -9.32 12.54
C GLY A 150 -10.07 -9.26 12.10
N PHE A 151 -10.96 -9.95 12.79
CA PHE A 151 -12.40 -10.07 12.50
C PHE A 151 -13.24 -10.01 13.78
N ILE A 152 -14.56 -10.05 13.61
CA ILE A 152 -15.54 -10.18 14.70
C ILE A 152 -16.21 -11.56 14.56
N SER A 153 -16.11 -12.41 15.61
CA SER A 153 -16.73 -13.73 15.63
C SER A 153 -17.93 -13.81 16.57
N VAL A 154 -18.03 -12.90 17.54
CA VAL A 154 -19.11 -12.88 18.51
C VAL A 154 -20.39 -12.33 17.89
N ASN A 155 -21.50 -13.05 18.07
CA ASN A 155 -22.81 -12.49 17.73
C ASN A 155 -23.16 -11.37 18.70
N THR A 156 -23.24 -10.15 18.21
CA THR A 156 -23.53 -8.96 19.00
C THR A 156 -25.04 -8.62 19.03
N GLY A 157 -25.89 -9.50 18.53
CA GLY A 157 -27.34 -9.31 18.45
C GLY A 157 -27.81 -8.68 17.14
N GLY A 158 -29.07 -8.25 17.12
CA GLY A 158 -29.66 -7.54 15.97
C GLY A 158 -29.13 -6.11 15.83
N VAL A 159 -29.43 -5.50 14.68
CA VAL A 159 -29.14 -4.08 14.46
C VAL A 159 -30.13 -3.23 15.27
N PRO A 160 -29.68 -2.40 16.22
CA PRO A 160 -30.57 -1.49 16.95
C PRO A 160 -31.05 -0.36 16.02
N ASP A 161 -32.13 0.32 16.45
CA ASP A 161 -32.58 1.53 15.76
C ASP A 161 -31.49 2.61 15.76
N GLY A 162 -31.49 3.44 14.74
CA GLY A 162 -30.59 4.57 14.65
C GLY A 162 -30.65 5.45 15.92
N ASN A 163 -29.50 5.88 16.41
CA ASN A 163 -29.32 6.66 17.65
C ASN A 163 -29.68 5.96 18.97
N MET A 164 -30.00 4.67 18.95
CA MET A 164 -30.27 3.93 20.21
C MET A 164 -29.01 3.74 21.05
N ILE A 165 -27.86 3.50 20.42
CA ILE A 165 -26.55 3.37 21.08
C ILE A 165 -25.59 4.38 20.47
N PRO A 166 -25.47 5.60 21.01
CA PRO A 166 -24.58 6.61 20.48
C PRO A 166 -23.10 6.18 20.63
N ILE A 167 -22.32 6.41 19.59
CA ILE A 167 -20.86 6.28 19.60
C ILE A 167 -20.29 7.70 19.54
N ALA A 168 -19.32 8.01 20.43
CA ALA A 168 -18.65 9.29 20.38
C ALA A 168 -18.01 9.50 18.99
N LYS A 169 -18.15 10.72 18.45
CA LYS A 169 -17.65 11.05 17.11
C LYS A 169 -16.17 10.74 16.96
N ASP A 170 -15.33 11.15 17.93
CA ASP A 170 -13.90 10.93 17.91
C ASP A 170 -13.54 9.44 17.88
N ASP A 171 -14.27 8.60 18.62
CA ASP A 171 -14.07 7.14 18.62
C ASP A 171 -14.43 6.54 17.26
N ALA A 172 -15.50 7.00 16.64
CA ALA A 172 -15.92 6.54 15.31
C ALA A 172 -14.92 6.98 14.25
N GLU A 173 -14.46 8.23 14.24
CA GLU A 173 -13.47 8.75 13.31
C GLU A 173 -12.13 8.02 13.44
N GLU A 174 -11.56 7.87 14.65
CA GLU A 174 -10.34 7.10 14.85
C GLU A 174 -10.46 5.63 14.36
N SER A 175 -11.63 5.03 14.56
CA SER A 175 -11.88 3.67 14.05
C SER A 175 -11.88 3.63 12.52
N MET A 176 -12.53 4.60 11.87
CA MET A 176 -12.61 4.69 10.42
C MET A 176 -11.24 4.97 9.80
N ASP A 177 -10.46 5.89 10.39
CA ASP A 177 -9.09 6.18 9.96
C ASP A 177 -8.21 4.93 10.03
N ALA A 178 -8.29 4.18 11.13
CA ALA A 178 -7.57 2.92 11.26
C ALA A 178 -8.06 1.85 10.25
N SER A 179 -9.36 1.81 9.97
CA SER A 179 -9.95 0.84 9.04
C SER A 179 -9.61 1.10 7.57
N ALA A 180 -9.11 2.31 7.23
CA ALA A 180 -8.64 2.64 5.89
C ALA A 180 -7.43 1.81 5.44
N CYS A 181 -6.78 1.05 6.36
CA CYS A 181 -5.67 0.16 6.03
C CYS A 181 -6.08 -0.92 5.01
N ILE A 182 -5.38 -0.94 3.86
CA ILE A 182 -5.61 -1.88 2.75
C ILE A 182 -4.68 -3.09 2.76
N GLY A 183 -3.84 -3.27 3.79
CA GLY A 183 -2.94 -4.41 3.90
C GLY A 183 -1.86 -4.50 2.81
N CYS A 184 -1.45 -3.39 2.21
CA CYS A 184 -0.50 -3.38 1.09
C CYS A 184 0.91 -3.85 1.46
N GLY A 185 1.31 -3.77 2.74
CA GLY A 185 2.63 -4.19 3.21
C GLY A 185 3.71 -3.10 3.18
N ALA A 186 3.43 -1.89 2.68
CA ALA A 186 4.39 -0.79 2.62
C ALA A 186 5.04 -0.50 3.99
N CYS A 187 4.25 -0.51 5.06
CA CYS A 187 4.72 -0.26 6.42
C CYS A 187 5.78 -1.26 6.89
N ALA A 188 5.60 -2.55 6.63
CA ALA A 188 6.56 -3.58 7.00
C ALA A 188 7.78 -3.59 6.06
N ALA A 189 7.57 -3.39 4.76
CA ALA A 189 8.63 -3.34 3.78
C ALA A 189 9.59 -2.16 4.01
N THR A 190 9.06 -0.98 4.36
CA THR A 190 9.87 0.23 4.59
C THR A 190 10.54 0.25 5.97
N CYS A 191 10.02 -0.51 6.92
CA CYS A 191 10.56 -0.55 8.27
C CYS A 191 11.94 -1.20 8.30
N LYS A 192 12.93 -0.52 8.90
CA LYS A 192 14.30 -1.07 9.05
C LYS A 192 14.34 -2.42 9.76
N ASN A 193 13.38 -2.66 10.65
CA ASN A 193 13.27 -3.91 11.39
C ASN A 193 12.28 -4.90 10.73
N GLY A 194 11.64 -4.54 9.62
CA GLY A 194 10.60 -5.36 9.01
C GLY A 194 9.37 -5.56 9.91
N SER A 195 9.05 -4.57 10.77
CA SER A 195 7.95 -4.69 11.73
C SER A 195 6.58 -4.50 11.05
N ALA A 196 5.63 -5.39 11.33
CA ALA A 196 4.24 -5.27 10.91
C ALA A 196 3.37 -4.52 11.92
N MET A 197 3.97 -3.84 12.90
CA MET A 197 3.27 -3.23 14.02
C MET A 197 2.18 -2.25 13.59
N LEU A 198 2.41 -1.42 12.55
CA LEU A 198 1.38 -0.48 12.08
C LEU A 198 0.19 -1.21 11.45
N PHE A 199 0.42 -2.29 10.72
CA PHE A 199 -0.65 -3.12 10.14
C PHE A 199 -1.53 -3.75 11.22
N VAL A 200 -0.91 -4.38 12.22
CA VAL A 200 -1.62 -4.97 13.37
C VAL A 200 -2.37 -3.89 14.15
N ALA A 201 -1.69 -2.76 14.41
CA ALA A 201 -2.26 -1.63 15.15
C ALA A 201 -3.50 -1.04 14.48
N ALA A 202 -3.48 -0.89 13.17
CA ALA A 202 -4.64 -0.39 12.41
C ALA A 202 -5.87 -1.30 12.62
N ARG A 203 -5.71 -2.61 12.49
CA ARG A 203 -6.82 -3.55 12.67
C ARG A 203 -7.30 -3.63 14.11
N VAL A 204 -6.39 -3.71 15.07
CA VAL A 204 -6.75 -3.75 16.49
C VAL A 204 -7.44 -2.45 16.92
N SER A 205 -6.92 -1.28 16.50
CA SER A 205 -7.53 0.02 16.83
C SER A 205 -8.95 0.16 16.25
N ALA A 206 -9.12 -0.18 14.98
CA ALA A 206 -10.44 -0.10 14.33
C ALA A 206 -11.50 -0.89 15.11
N LEU A 207 -11.19 -2.15 15.46
CA LEU A 207 -12.15 -3.02 16.14
C LEU A 207 -12.28 -2.77 17.65
N ALA A 208 -11.25 -2.21 18.31
CA ALA A 208 -11.33 -1.88 19.74
C ALA A 208 -12.18 -0.65 20.04
N LYS A 209 -12.29 0.28 19.10
CA LYS A 209 -13.07 1.51 19.27
C LYS A 209 -14.57 1.29 19.07
N LEU A 210 -14.97 0.38 18.22
CA LEU A 210 -16.36 0.08 17.93
C LEU A 210 -16.95 -0.93 18.94
N PRO A 211 -18.22 -0.78 19.34
CA PRO A 211 -18.89 -1.70 20.27
C PRO A 211 -18.81 -3.16 19.83
N GLN A 212 -18.96 -3.43 18.52
CA GLN A 212 -18.93 -4.76 17.94
C GLN A 212 -17.60 -5.51 18.15
N GLY A 213 -16.51 -4.77 18.23
CA GLY A 213 -15.18 -5.35 18.41
C GLY A 213 -14.70 -5.44 19.86
N LYS A 214 -15.39 -4.76 20.80
CA LYS A 214 -14.93 -4.66 22.21
C LYS A 214 -14.93 -5.97 22.96
N VAL A 215 -15.85 -6.87 22.68
CA VAL A 215 -15.97 -8.16 23.39
C VAL A 215 -14.69 -8.99 23.24
N GLU A 216 -14.09 -8.98 22.04
CA GLU A 216 -12.90 -9.75 21.69
C GLU A 216 -11.60 -8.92 21.72
N ALA A 217 -11.65 -7.65 22.14
CA ALA A 217 -10.52 -6.73 22.01
C ALA A 217 -9.24 -7.24 22.70
N ALA A 218 -9.35 -7.78 23.91
CA ALA A 218 -8.23 -8.34 24.66
C ALA A 218 -7.61 -9.55 23.97
N GLN A 219 -8.44 -10.50 23.57
CA GLN A 219 -7.99 -11.71 22.87
C GLN A 219 -7.37 -11.35 21.51
N ARG A 220 -7.99 -10.45 20.76
CA ARG A 220 -7.49 -9.97 19.48
C ARG A 220 -6.09 -9.36 19.60
N ALA A 221 -5.87 -8.45 20.57
CA ALA A 221 -4.58 -7.83 20.76
C ALA A 221 -3.49 -8.86 21.05
N LYS A 222 -3.77 -9.83 21.93
CA LYS A 222 -2.82 -10.90 22.28
C LYS A 222 -2.52 -11.82 21.08
N SER A 223 -3.56 -12.33 20.41
CA SER A 223 -3.40 -13.32 19.35
C SER A 223 -2.75 -12.75 18.10
N MET A 224 -3.11 -11.53 17.68
CA MET A 224 -2.51 -10.89 16.51
C MET A 224 -1.05 -10.50 16.72
N ILE A 225 -0.68 -10.02 17.92
CA ILE A 225 0.73 -9.76 18.26
C ILE A 225 1.53 -11.06 18.29
N ALA A 226 1.03 -12.09 18.99
CA ALA A 226 1.70 -13.39 19.04
C ALA A 226 1.92 -13.98 17.63
N LYS A 227 0.91 -13.88 16.74
CA LYS A 227 1.04 -14.33 15.36
C LYS A 227 2.07 -13.50 14.57
N MET A 228 2.11 -12.20 14.76
CA MET A 228 3.11 -11.33 14.15
C MET A 228 4.53 -11.73 14.56
N ASP A 229 4.75 -12.02 15.85
CA ASP A 229 6.05 -12.44 16.39
C ASP A 229 6.42 -13.85 15.87
N GLU A 230 5.47 -14.79 15.85
CA GLU A 230 5.65 -16.15 15.29
C GLU A 230 6.09 -16.12 13.82
N LEU A 231 5.55 -15.19 13.04
CA LEU A 231 5.87 -15.03 11.61
C LEU A 231 7.20 -14.31 11.36
N GLY A 232 7.93 -13.94 12.41
CA GLY A 232 9.27 -13.36 12.30
C GLY A 232 9.31 -11.89 11.91
N PHE A 233 8.23 -11.13 12.11
CA PHE A 233 8.26 -9.69 11.98
C PHE A 233 9.08 -9.06 13.11
N GLY A 234 9.94 -8.11 12.76
CA GLY A 234 10.82 -7.45 13.72
C GLY A 234 10.09 -6.50 14.68
N SER A 235 10.78 -6.17 15.77
CA SER A 235 10.27 -5.26 16.80
C SER A 235 10.21 -3.81 16.32
N CYS A 236 9.17 -3.10 16.73
CA CYS A 236 9.02 -1.67 16.43
C CYS A 236 9.99 -0.83 17.26
N THR A 237 10.78 0.01 16.60
CA THR A 237 11.66 1.01 17.22
C THR A 237 11.19 2.45 16.98
N ASN A 238 9.93 2.61 16.58
CA ASN A 238 9.25 3.89 16.39
C ASN A 238 9.98 4.87 15.44
N THR A 239 10.49 4.36 14.33
CA THR A 239 11.18 5.19 13.32
C THR A 239 10.24 6.04 12.48
N GLN A 240 8.94 5.81 12.56
CA GLN A 240 7.85 6.49 11.83
C GLN A 240 7.86 6.30 10.29
N ALA A 241 8.83 5.61 9.73
CA ALA A 241 8.89 5.34 8.29
C ALA A 241 7.61 4.66 7.75
N CYS A 242 6.99 3.82 8.56
CA CYS A 242 5.74 3.14 8.22
C CYS A 242 4.56 4.09 8.01
N GLN A 243 4.47 5.18 8.76
CA GLN A 243 3.46 6.22 8.56
C GLN A 243 3.79 7.07 7.33
N ALA A 244 5.05 7.48 7.18
CA ALA A 244 5.48 8.33 6.06
C ALA A 244 5.28 7.68 4.68
N GLU A 245 5.35 6.36 4.60
CA GLU A 245 5.18 5.60 3.35
C GLU A 245 3.81 4.91 3.25
N CYS A 246 2.87 5.23 4.16
CA CYS A 246 1.54 4.62 4.13
C CYS A 246 0.65 5.28 3.08
N PRO A 247 0.17 4.56 2.04
CA PRO A 247 -0.68 5.15 0.99
C PRO A 247 -2.09 5.49 1.47
N LYS A 248 -2.39 5.27 2.76
CA LYS A 248 -3.67 5.55 3.41
C LYS A 248 -3.54 6.42 4.65
N GLY A 249 -2.37 7.04 4.86
CA GLY A 249 -2.17 7.97 5.97
C GLY A 249 -2.37 7.38 7.38
N ILE A 250 -2.19 6.06 7.55
CA ILE A 250 -2.40 5.41 8.85
C ILE A 250 -1.40 5.94 9.87
N SER A 251 -1.91 6.57 10.93
CA SER A 251 -1.10 7.19 11.98
C SER A 251 -0.44 6.16 12.91
N ILE A 252 0.81 6.43 13.30
CA ILE A 252 1.51 5.67 14.36
C ILE A 252 0.82 5.78 15.73
N ALA A 253 -0.11 6.72 15.94
CA ALA A 253 -0.93 6.78 17.15
C ALA A 253 -1.67 5.46 17.39
N HIS A 254 -2.01 4.73 16.33
CA HIS A 254 -2.61 3.40 16.45
C HIS A 254 -1.64 2.37 17.06
N ILE A 255 -0.32 2.53 16.94
CA ILE A 255 0.67 1.68 17.63
C ILE A 255 0.59 1.92 19.15
N ALA A 256 0.45 3.17 19.58
CA ALA A 256 0.26 3.48 20.99
C ALA A 256 -1.05 2.87 21.53
N ARG A 257 -2.12 2.90 20.72
CA ARG A 257 -3.39 2.24 21.04
C ARG A 257 -3.20 0.72 21.18
N LEU A 258 -2.54 0.07 20.21
CA LEU A 258 -2.25 -1.35 20.26
C LEU A 258 -1.50 -1.75 21.52
N ASN A 259 -0.45 -1.00 21.89
CA ASN A 259 0.30 -1.23 23.11
C ASN A 259 -0.59 -1.13 24.35
N ARG A 260 -1.48 -0.12 24.41
CA ARG A 260 -2.46 0.02 25.49
C ARG A 260 -3.40 -1.19 25.57
N GLU A 261 -4.00 -1.60 24.43
CA GLU A 261 -4.92 -2.76 24.40
C GLU A 261 -4.20 -4.04 24.86
N PHE A 262 -2.95 -4.23 24.42
CA PHE A 262 -2.15 -5.38 24.83
C PHE A 262 -1.83 -5.39 26.34
N LEU A 263 -1.40 -4.25 26.90
CA LEU A 263 -1.11 -4.14 28.33
C LEU A 263 -2.37 -4.37 29.16
N LEU A 264 -3.50 -3.79 28.78
CA LEU A 264 -4.79 -4.01 29.47
C LEU A 264 -5.24 -5.48 29.36
N ALA A 265 -4.97 -6.13 28.24
CA ALA A 265 -5.28 -7.54 28.05
C ALA A 265 -4.43 -8.45 28.97
N LYS A 266 -3.16 -8.10 29.18
CA LYS A 266 -2.26 -8.82 30.10
C LYS A 266 -2.60 -8.63 31.58
N LEU A 267 -3.18 -7.51 31.95
CA LEU A 267 -3.62 -7.25 33.34
C LEU A 267 -4.92 -7.98 33.71
N LYS A 268 -5.64 -8.53 32.72
CA LYS A 268 -6.89 -9.28 32.93
C LYS A 268 -6.69 -10.80 33.00
N ASP A 269 -5.49 -11.29 32.67
CA ASP A 269 -5.07 -12.68 32.87
C ASP A 269 -4.67 -12.89 34.32
#